data_404f56d13ffc7a3507add167fb4bf262
#
_entry.id   404f56d13ffc7a3507add167fb4bf262
#
_cell.length_a   1.000
_cell.length_b   1.000
_cell.length_c   1.000
_cell.angle_alpha   90.00
_cell.angle_beta   90.00
_cell.angle_gamma   90.00
#
_symmetry.space_group_name_H-M   'P 1'
#
loop_
_entity.id
_entity.type
_entity.pdbx_description
1 polymer ?
#
loop_
_entity_poly.entity_id
_entity_poly.type
_entity_poly.pdbx_seq_one_letter_code
_entity_poly.pdbx_strand_id
1 'polypeptide(L)'
;MDRGFQKKTNALVQKHIGARMGDDTEFQWVTIDSSTIETIKAKLEGKATKVINLVKAIQKEAEANSDDPFLLAMADRAKAVQADFESRQNSTEKALEALLTEIDKNNQRKKEQAEKGLDGLTYFVLCKLTDDGIPNADKVAGKVREAFRQHPNWQTSEAELREARKQVTFALFSEENDLDKVTATVDALFNLLHRSFKG
;
A
#
# COMPACT_ATOMS: atom_id res chain seq x y z
N MET A 1 -3.24 6.17 -36.00
CA MET A 1 -2.30 5.10 -35.59
C MET A 1 -3.08 3.80 -35.49
N ASP A 2 -2.64 2.83 -36.25
CA ASP A 2 -3.42 1.62 -36.58
C ASP A 2 -3.50 0.64 -35.41
N ARG A 3 -4.71 0.36 -34.93
CA ARG A 3 -5.01 -0.65 -33.87
C ARG A 3 -4.53 -2.06 -34.23
N GLY A 4 -4.34 -2.34 -35.54
CA GLY A 4 -3.81 -3.60 -36.05
C GLY A 4 -2.32 -3.78 -35.75
N PHE A 5 -1.54 -2.69 -35.77
CA PHE A 5 -0.10 -2.72 -35.49
C PHE A 5 0.17 -3.00 -34.00
N GLN A 6 -0.56 -2.35 -33.09
CA GLN A 6 -0.44 -2.59 -31.66
C GLN A 6 -0.81 -4.04 -31.26
N LYS A 7 -1.85 -4.62 -31.85
CA LYS A 7 -2.20 -6.03 -31.61
C LYS A 7 -1.12 -7.00 -32.10
N LYS A 8 -0.51 -6.73 -33.27
CA LYS A 8 0.57 -7.57 -33.81
C LYS A 8 1.86 -7.43 -32.99
N THR A 9 2.19 -6.22 -32.54
CA THR A 9 3.37 -5.99 -31.71
C THR A 9 3.24 -6.64 -30.34
N ASN A 10 2.06 -6.54 -29.70
CA ASN A 10 1.82 -7.21 -28.42
C ASN A 10 1.83 -8.75 -28.56
N ALA A 11 1.28 -9.30 -29.65
CA ALA A 11 1.33 -10.74 -29.92
C ALA A 11 2.78 -11.23 -30.20
N LEU A 12 3.59 -10.42 -30.88
CA LEU A 12 5.01 -10.74 -31.15
C LEU A 12 5.84 -10.69 -29.86
N VAL A 13 5.62 -9.67 -29.04
CA VAL A 13 6.28 -9.54 -27.71
C VAL A 13 5.89 -10.69 -26.81
N GLN A 14 4.63 -11.05 -26.73
CA GLN A 14 4.17 -12.23 -25.96
C GLN A 14 4.77 -13.54 -26.49
N LYS A 15 4.86 -13.72 -27.80
CA LYS A 15 5.43 -14.91 -28.43
C LYS A 15 6.96 -15.03 -28.21
N HIS A 16 7.69 -13.91 -28.22
CA HIS A 16 9.14 -13.93 -27.97
C HIS A 16 9.50 -13.97 -26.48
N ILE A 17 8.67 -13.44 -25.59
CA ILE A 17 8.83 -13.62 -24.15
C ILE A 17 8.47 -15.07 -23.76
N GLY A 18 7.42 -15.63 -24.34
CA GLY A 18 7.04 -17.03 -24.12
C GLY A 18 8.03 -18.07 -24.68
N ALA A 19 8.76 -17.75 -25.78
CA ALA A 19 9.72 -18.68 -26.37
C ALA A 19 11.08 -18.74 -25.65
N ARG A 20 11.38 -17.81 -24.73
CA ARG A 20 12.57 -17.84 -23.86
C ARG A 20 12.32 -18.41 -22.47
N MET A 21 11.08 -18.66 -22.11
CA MET A 21 10.70 -19.35 -20.88
C MET A 21 10.24 -20.74 -21.26
N GLY A 22 11.19 -21.67 -21.30
CA GLY A 22 10.87 -23.08 -21.33
C GLY A 22 10.05 -23.43 -20.10
N ASP A 23 9.02 -24.19 -20.39
CA ASP A 23 8.18 -24.99 -19.50
C ASP A 23 7.07 -24.32 -18.71
N ASP A 24 5.87 -24.68 -19.15
CA ASP A 24 4.57 -24.70 -18.51
C ASP A 24 4.52 -24.46 -17.00
N THR A 25 4.31 -23.21 -16.62
CA THR A 25 3.54 -22.93 -15.43
C THR A 25 2.51 -21.86 -15.79
N GLU A 26 1.25 -22.28 -15.91
CA GLU A 26 0.10 -21.39 -15.88
C GLU A 26 0.33 -20.30 -14.84
N PHE A 27 0.26 -19.04 -15.28
CA PHE A 27 0.24 -17.90 -14.39
C PHE A 27 -1.02 -17.99 -13.54
N GLN A 28 -1.02 -18.82 -12.52
CA GLN A 28 -2.00 -18.72 -11.45
C GLN A 28 -1.78 -17.38 -10.76
N TRP A 29 -2.77 -16.55 -10.84
CA TRP A 29 -2.85 -15.28 -10.13
C TRP A 29 -2.76 -15.57 -8.65
N VAL A 30 -1.64 -15.23 -8.09
CA VAL A 30 -1.32 -15.55 -6.72
C VAL A 30 -1.94 -14.49 -5.84
N THR A 31 -2.98 -14.86 -5.10
CA THR A 31 -3.45 -14.08 -3.96
C THR A 31 -2.31 -14.01 -2.95
N ILE A 32 -2.02 -12.83 -2.40
CA ILE A 32 -0.95 -12.66 -1.40
C ILE A 32 -1.47 -13.21 -0.06
N ASP A 33 -1.42 -14.51 0.09
CA ASP A 33 -1.71 -15.22 1.34
C ASP A 33 -0.46 -15.92 1.89
N SER A 34 -0.55 -16.40 3.12
CA SER A 34 0.58 -17.06 3.80
C SER A 34 1.06 -18.31 3.05
N SER A 35 0.17 -19.04 2.36
CA SER A 35 0.49 -20.26 1.61
C SER A 35 1.31 -19.94 0.35
N THR A 36 1.02 -18.81 -0.26
CA THR A 36 1.73 -18.27 -1.41
C THR A 36 3.14 -17.83 -1.06
N ILE A 37 3.32 -17.18 0.09
CA ILE A 37 4.64 -16.76 0.59
C ILE A 37 5.53 -18.00 0.81
N GLU A 38 5.00 -19.06 1.41
CA GLU A 38 5.73 -20.32 1.61
C GLU A 38 6.08 -20.98 0.28
N THR A 39 5.16 -20.98 -0.69
CA THR A 39 5.40 -21.52 -2.02
C THR A 39 6.49 -20.76 -2.76
N ILE A 40 6.50 -19.43 -2.65
CA ILE A 40 7.54 -18.56 -3.24
C ILE A 40 8.89 -18.79 -2.56
N LYS A 41 8.91 -18.93 -1.23
CA LYS A 41 10.13 -19.27 -0.47
C LYS A 41 10.72 -20.64 -0.87
N ALA A 42 9.87 -21.63 -1.10
CA ALA A 42 10.29 -23.00 -1.39
C ALA A 42 10.86 -23.21 -2.80
N LYS A 43 10.39 -22.44 -3.81
CA LYS A 43 10.86 -22.57 -5.20
C LYS A 43 12.06 -21.66 -5.45
N LEU A 44 13.26 -22.19 -5.42
CA LEU A 44 14.54 -21.46 -5.54
C LEU A 44 14.94 -21.07 -6.97
N GLU A 45 14.28 -21.57 -8.01
CA GLU A 45 14.63 -21.28 -9.40
C GLU A 45 13.98 -19.98 -9.91
N GLY A 46 14.72 -19.18 -10.71
CA GLY A 46 14.22 -17.96 -11.34
C GLY A 46 14.05 -16.74 -10.39
N LYS A 47 14.98 -16.53 -9.47
CA LYS A 47 14.92 -15.49 -8.42
C LYS A 47 14.61 -14.06 -8.94
N ALA A 48 15.21 -13.64 -10.06
CA ALA A 48 14.99 -12.31 -10.63
C ALA A 48 13.54 -12.11 -11.11
N THR A 49 12.98 -13.09 -11.78
CA THR A 49 11.57 -13.08 -12.22
C THR A 49 10.61 -13.02 -11.04
N LYS A 50 10.96 -13.66 -9.90
CA LYS A 50 10.16 -13.61 -8.68
C LYS A 50 10.05 -12.21 -8.09
N VAL A 51 11.15 -11.42 -8.07
CA VAL A 51 11.13 -10.03 -7.62
C VAL A 51 10.09 -9.24 -8.41
N ILE A 52 10.17 -9.30 -9.74
CA ILE A 52 9.25 -8.58 -10.63
C ILE A 52 7.80 -9.04 -10.45
N ASN A 53 7.57 -10.35 -10.35
CA ASN A 53 6.23 -10.90 -10.18
C ASN A 53 5.63 -10.52 -8.82
N LEU A 54 6.44 -10.51 -7.77
CA LEU A 54 6.00 -10.16 -6.43
C LEU A 54 5.63 -8.66 -6.35
N VAL A 55 6.42 -7.79 -6.97
CA VAL A 55 6.09 -6.36 -7.08
C VAL A 55 4.77 -6.16 -7.83
N LYS A 56 4.59 -6.84 -8.97
CA LYS A 56 3.32 -6.76 -9.74
C LYS A 56 2.12 -7.27 -8.94
N ALA A 57 2.29 -8.34 -8.17
CA ALA A 57 1.23 -8.86 -7.31
C ALA A 57 0.83 -7.85 -6.22
N ILE A 58 1.82 -7.22 -5.56
CA ILE A 58 1.59 -6.16 -4.57
C ILE A 58 0.88 -4.96 -5.19
N GLN A 59 1.32 -4.50 -6.38
CA GLN A 59 0.68 -3.39 -7.09
C GLN A 59 -0.77 -3.70 -7.44
N LYS A 60 -1.04 -4.89 -7.95
CA LYS A 60 -2.40 -5.32 -8.29
C LYS A 60 -3.32 -5.41 -7.07
N GLU A 61 -2.80 -5.90 -5.94
CA GLU A 61 -3.55 -5.94 -4.67
C GLU A 61 -3.89 -4.51 -4.20
N ALA A 62 -2.94 -3.57 -4.33
CA ALA A 62 -3.18 -2.17 -4.00
C ALA A 62 -4.16 -1.48 -4.95
N GLU A 63 -4.13 -1.82 -6.24
CA GLU A 63 -5.10 -1.32 -7.24
C GLU A 63 -6.52 -1.85 -6.97
N ALA A 64 -6.64 -3.12 -6.59
CA ALA A 64 -7.91 -3.75 -6.26
C ALA A 64 -8.53 -3.22 -4.94
N ASN A 65 -7.69 -2.71 -4.04
CA ASN A 65 -8.08 -2.17 -2.73
C ASN A 65 -7.51 -0.74 -2.59
N SER A 66 -7.83 0.13 -3.52
CA SER A 66 -7.30 1.50 -3.59
C SER A 66 -7.74 2.41 -2.43
N ASP A 67 -8.67 1.96 -1.62
CA ASP A 67 -9.13 2.57 -0.37
C ASP A 67 -8.31 2.17 0.87
N ASP A 68 -7.36 1.22 0.73
CA ASP A 68 -6.46 0.82 1.82
C ASP A 68 -5.11 1.57 1.71
N PRO A 69 -4.87 2.62 2.54
CA PRO A 69 -3.64 3.41 2.51
C PRO A 69 -2.36 2.59 2.78
N PHE A 70 -2.48 1.49 3.52
CA PHE A 70 -1.33 0.62 3.79
C PHE A 70 -0.89 -0.15 2.55
N LEU A 71 -1.85 -0.65 1.76
CA LEU A 71 -1.54 -1.36 0.52
C LEU A 71 -0.91 -0.42 -0.50
N LEU A 72 -1.36 0.82 -0.59
CA LEU A 72 -0.75 1.83 -1.44
C LEU A 72 0.68 2.15 -1.01
N ALA A 73 0.92 2.39 0.28
CA ALA A 73 2.25 2.61 0.82
C ALA A 73 3.17 1.38 0.62
N MET A 74 2.63 0.16 0.74
CA MET A 74 3.34 -1.08 0.46
C MET A 74 3.72 -1.19 -1.03
N ALA A 75 2.82 -0.82 -1.94
CA ALA A 75 3.08 -0.83 -3.38
C ALA A 75 4.18 0.19 -3.76
N ASP A 76 4.19 1.37 -3.14
CA ASP A 76 5.25 2.36 -3.36
C ASP A 76 6.61 1.87 -2.87
N ARG A 77 6.68 1.23 -1.70
CA ARG A 77 7.92 0.60 -1.21
C ARG A 77 8.36 -0.57 -2.09
N ALA A 78 7.43 -1.37 -2.60
CA ALA A 78 7.74 -2.45 -3.53
C ALA A 78 8.31 -1.92 -4.86
N LYS A 79 7.81 -0.79 -5.38
CA LYS A 79 8.39 -0.11 -6.55
C LYS A 79 9.82 0.36 -6.29
N ALA A 80 10.10 0.93 -5.11
CA ALA A 80 11.44 1.34 -4.74
C ALA A 80 12.41 0.15 -4.68
N VAL A 81 11.99 -0.97 -4.09
CA VAL A 81 12.78 -2.22 -4.09
C VAL A 81 13.05 -2.73 -5.52
N GLN A 82 12.07 -2.63 -6.42
CA GLN A 82 12.26 -2.98 -7.84
C GLN A 82 13.28 -2.07 -8.52
N ALA A 83 13.19 -0.76 -8.32
CA ALA A 83 14.12 0.22 -8.91
C ALA A 83 15.56 -0.03 -8.46
N ASP A 84 15.77 -0.28 -7.16
CA ASP A 84 17.09 -0.63 -6.60
C ASP A 84 17.60 -1.96 -7.16
N PHE A 85 16.73 -2.93 -7.37
CA PHE A 85 17.07 -4.21 -7.97
C PHE A 85 17.45 -4.06 -9.44
N GLU A 86 16.69 -3.32 -10.24
CA GLU A 86 16.95 -3.09 -11.68
C GLU A 86 18.22 -2.26 -11.89
N SER A 87 18.52 -1.30 -11.00
CA SER A 87 19.77 -0.53 -11.00
C SER A 87 20.97 -1.30 -10.44
N ARG A 88 20.79 -2.57 -10.07
CA ARG A 88 21.80 -3.45 -9.47
C ARG A 88 22.39 -2.95 -8.15
N GLN A 89 21.67 -2.09 -7.44
CA GLN A 89 22.06 -1.65 -6.09
C GLN A 89 21.77 -2.72 -5.05
N ASN A 90 20.76 -3.58 -5.29
CA ASN A 90 20.41 -4.70 -4.42
C ASN A 90 20.58 -6.06 -5.12
N SER A 91 21.02 -7.08 -4.35
CA SER A 91 20.98 -8.43 -4.84
C SER A 91 19.54 -8.98 -4.88
N THR A 92 19.32 -10.01 -5.68
CA THR A 92 17.99 -10.66 -5.81
C THR A 92 17.49 -11.17 -4.45
N GLU A 93 18.39 -11.70 -3.61
CA GLU A 93 18.06 -12.19 -2.28
C GLU A 93 17.57 -11.07 -1.38
N LYS A 94 18.27 -9.93 -1.33
CA LYS A 94 17.89 -8.75 -0.53
C LYS A 94 16.56 -8.17 -0.99
N ALA A 95 16.34 -8.07 -2.31
CA ALA A 95 15.09 -7.58 -2.86
C ALA A 95 13.91 -8.51 -2.49
N LEU A 96 14.08 -9.83 -2.61
CA LEU A 96 13.06 -10.80 -2.21
C LEU A 96 12.77 -10.72 -0.70
N GLU A 97 13.80 -10.66 0.14
CA GLU A 97 13.65 -10.55 1.59
C GLU A 97 12.90 -9.28 1.98
N ALA A 98 13.22 -8.15 1.37
CA ALA A 98 12.52 -6.89 1.60
C ALA A 98 11.02 -6.98 1.23
N LEU A 99 10.70 -7.54 0.06
CA LEU A 99 9.30 -7.69 -0.39
C LEU A 99 8.52 -8.66 0.51
N LEU A 100 9.12 -9.79 0.89
CA LEU A 100 8.49 -10.75 1.80
C LEU A 100 8.25 -10.12 3.19
N THR A 101 9.18 -9.32 3.69
CA THR A 101 9.02 -8.59 4.94
C THR A 101 7.84 -7.61 4.88
N GLU A 102 7.67 -6.90 3.76
CA GLU A 102 6.53 -6.00 3.58
C GLU A 102 5.19 -6.76 3.56
N ILE A 103 5.15 -7.93 2.92
CA ILE A 103 3.95 -8.77 2.90
C ILE A 103 3.63 -9.30 4.31
N ASP A 104 4.63 -9.78 5.04
CA ASP A 104 4.45 -10.28 6.40
C ASP A 104 3.95 -9.18 7.35
N LYS A 105 4.50 -7.95 7.24
CA LYS A 105 4.02 -6.78 7.98
C LYS A 105 2.55 -6.46 7.66
N ASN A 106 2.17 -6.51 6.37
CA ASN A 106 0.79 -6.26 5.98
C ASN A 106 -0.17 -7.34 6.50
N ASN A 107 0.23 -8.61 6.49
CA ASN A 107 -0.57 -9.69 7.04
C ASN A 107 -0.73 -9.56 8.55
N GLN A 108 0.33 -9.18 9.28
CA GLN A 108 0.27 -8.90 10.72
C GLN A 108 -0.68 -7.73 11.00
N ARG A 109 -0.55 -6.65 10.24
CA ARG A 109 -1.45 -5.49 10.32
C ARG A 109 -2.92 -5.88 10.14
N LYS A 110 -3.24 -6.70 9.11
CA LYS A 110 -4.62 -7.16 8.85
C LYS A 110 -5.18 -7.95 10.05
N LYS A 111 -4.37 -8.77 10.71
CA LYS A 111 -4.77 -9.48 11.93
C LYS A 111 -5.07 -8.53 13.08
N GLU A 112 -4.15 -7.60 13.37
CA GLU A 112 -4.32 -6.62 14.44
C GLU A 112 -5.53 -5.70 14.21
N GLN A 113 -5.75 -5.29 12.97
CA GLN A 113 -6.92 -4.51 12.56
C GLN A 113 -8.22 -5.28 12.85
N ALA A 114 -8.26 -6.57 12.48
CA ALA A 114 -9.42 -7.42 12.72
C ALA A 114 -9.66 -7.65 14.22
N GLU A 115 -8.61 -7.89 15.00
CA GLU A 115 -8.69 -8.05 16.45
C GLU A 115 -9.22 -6.80 17.16
N LYS A 116 -8.84 -5.62 16.67
CA LYS A 116 -9.33 -4.32 17.18
C LYS A 116 -10.73 -3.96 16.67
N GLY A 117 -11.25 -4.66 15.66
CA GLY A 117 -12.55 -4.37 15.05
C GLY A 117 -12.63 -2.99 14.39
N LEU A 118 -11.50 -2.48 13.87
CA LEU A 118 -11.40 -1.18 13.24
C LEU A 118 -11.49 -1.30 11.71
N ASP A 119 -12.11 -0.29 11.06
CA ASP A 119 -12.02 -0.15 9.61
C ASP A 119 -10.60 0.28 9.19
N GLY A 120 -10.26 0.11 7.90
CA GLY A 120 -8.93 0.36 7.37
C GLY A 120 -8.43 1.78 7.61
N LEU A 121 -9.31 2.78 7.41
CA LEU A 121 -8.96 4.19 7.61
C LEU A 121 -8.68 4.49 9.09
N THR A 122 -9.56 4.05 10.00
CA THR A 122 -9.38 4.27 11.45
C THR A 122 -8.13 3.60 11.96
N TYR A 123 -7.85 2.37 11.50
CA TYR A 123 -6.64 1.66 11.89
C TYR A 123 -5.38 2.33 11.34
N PHE A 124 -5.42 2.84 10.11
CA PHE A 124 -4.32 3.62 9.52
C PHE A 124 -4.02 4.88 10.34
N VAL A 125 -5.06 5.63 10.69
CA VAL A 125 -4.92 6.82 11.55
C VAL A 125 -4.31 6.45 12.90
N LEU A 126 -4.80 5.38 13.54
CA LEU A 126 -4.28 4.90 14.82
C LEU A 126 -2.77 4.58 14.74
N CYS A 127 -2.35 3.82 13.72
CA CYS A 127 -0.93 3.50 13.53
C CYS A 127 -0.10 4.78 13.32
N LYS A 128 -0.55 5.68 12.46
CA LYS A 128 0.15 6.95 12.20
C LYS A 128 0.30 7.80 13.45
N LEU A 129 -0.77 7.95 14.25
CA LEU A 129 -0.73 8.70 15.50
C LEU A 129 0.18 8.04 16.55
N THR A 130 0.21 6.72 16.58
CA THR A 130 1.10 5.96 17.46
C THR A 130 2.56 6.17 17.07
N ASP A 131 2.88 6.09 15.78
CA ASP A 131 4.23 6.31 15.24
C ASP A 131 4.73 7.74 15.49
N ASP A 132 3.82 8.72 15.39
CA ASP A 132 4.13 10.14 15.69
C ASP A 132 4.19 10.43 17.20
N GLY A 133 3.94 9.44 18.05
CA GLY A 133 3.97 9.57 19.50
C GLY A 133 2.89 10.51 20.04
N ILE A 134 1.69 10.50 19.43
CA ILE A 134 0.54 11.27 19.91
C ILE A 134 -0.08 10.55 21.13
N PRO A 135 -0.24 11.22 22.27
CA PRO A 135 -0.89 10.61 23.43
C PRO A 135 -2.33 10.18 23.15
N ASN A 136 -2.76 9.09 23.77
CA ASN A 136 -4.13 8.56 23.63
C ASN A 136 -4.58 8.38 22.15
N ALA A 137 -3.67 7.85 21.30
CA ALA A 137 -3.87 7.69 19.87
C ALA A 137 -5.19 6.97 19.52
N ASP A 138 -5.61 5.97 20.30
CA ASP A 138 -6.91 5.26 20.10
C ASP A 138 -8.10 6.22 20.22
N LYS A 139 -8.12 7.09 21.23
CA LYS A 139 -9.17 8.08 21.44
C LYS A 139 -9.19 9.12 20.33
N VAL A 140 -8.01 9.59 19.92
CA VAL A 140 -7.88 10.54 18.80
C VAL A 140 -8.32 9.90 17.49
N ALA A 141 -7.92 8.66 17.20
CA ALA A 141 -8.34 7.93 16.01
C ALA A 141 -9.87 7.77 15.94
N GLY A 142 -10.52 7.51 17.07
CA GLY A 142 -11.98 7.49 17.17
C GLY A 142 -12.63 8.84 16.81
N LYS A 143 -12.07 9.94 17.28
CA LYS A 143 -12.55 11.31 16.93
C LYS A 143 -12.31 11.61 15.44
N VAL A 144 -11.16 11.21 14.91
CA VAL A 144 -10.83 11.37 13.48
C VAL A 144 -11.80 10.57 12.61
N ARG A 145 -12.11 9.33 12.97
CA ARG A 145 -13.15 8.53 12.31
C ARG A 145 -14.49 9.26 12.27
N GLU A 146 -14.90 9.81 13.39
CA GLU A 146 -16.16 10.56 13.47
C GLU A 146 -16.15 11.81 12.56
N ALA A 147 -15.03 12.53 12.48
CA ALA A 147 -14.88 13.68 11.57
C ALA A 147 -15.07 13.25 10.11
N PHE A 148 -14.47 12.15 9.66
CA PHE A 148 -14.66 11.65 8.30
C PHE A 148 -16.08 11.12 8.06
N ARG A 149 -16.72 10.54 9.05
CA ARG A 149 -18.12 10.08 8.96
C ARG A 149 -19.10 11.25 8.78
N GLN A 150 -18.82 12.38 9.42
CA GLN A 150 -19.64 13.59 9.31
C GLN A 150 -19.43 14.32 7.97
N HIS A 151 -18.31 14.09 7.30
CA HIS A 151 -17.94 14.71 6.04
C HIS A 151 -17.65 13.65 4.96
N PRO A 152 -18.67 12.89 4.51
CA PRO A 152 -18.46 11.72 3.63
C PRO A 152 -17.90 12.09 2.25
N ASN A 153 -18.10 13.31 1.79
CA ASN A 153 -17.61 13.80 0.50
C ASN A 153 -16.28 14.59 0.60
N TRP A 154 -15.55 14.44 1.71
CA TRP A 154 -14.30 15.18 1.94
C TRP A 154 -13.25 14.98 0.84
N GLN A 155 -13.33 13.89 0.07
CA GLN A 155 -12.43 13.59 -1.05
C GLN A 155 -12.69 14.45 -2.29
N THR A 156 -13.93 14.87 -2.50
CA THR A 156 -14.42 15.59 -3.69
C THR A 156 -14.91 17.00 -3.41
N SER A 157 -15.20 17.31 -2.15
CA SER A 157 -15.71 18.61 -1.68
C SER A 157 -14.65 19.35 -0.87
N GLU A 158 -14.14 20.46 -1.41
CA GLU A 158 -13.18 21.30 -0.67
C GLU A 158 -13.76 21.86 0.65
N ALA A 159 -15.07 22.10 0.71
CA ALA A 159 -15.72 22.57 1.92
C ALA A 159 -15.71 21.49 3.01
N GLU A 160 -16.10 20.25 2.67
CA GLU A 160 -16.08 19.13 3.60
C GLU A 160 -14.65 18.76 3.99
N LEU A 161 -13.69 18.81 3.06
CA LEU A 161 -12.27 18.60 3.35
C LEU A 161 -11.76 19.59 4.40
N ARG A 162 -12.11 20.88 4.27
CA ARG A 162 -11.70 21.90 5.25
C ARG A 162 -12.31 21.65 6.63
N GLU A 163 -13.59 21.28 6.69
CA GLU A 163 -14.24 20.98 7.96
C GLU A 163 -13.73 19.70 8.60
N ALA A 164 -13.53 18.63 7.82
CA ALA A 164 -12.91 17.40 8.29
C ALA A 164 -11.50 17.68 8.84
N ARG A 165 -10.67 18.42 8.10
CA ARG A 165 -9.33 18.81 8.53
C ARG A 165 -9.32 19.60 9.84
N LYS A 166 -10.22 20.55 9.96
CA LYS A 166 -10.42 21.35 11.18
C LYS A 166 -10.78 20.47 12.37
N GLN A 167 -11.75 19.54 12.22
CA GLN A 167 -12.14 18.62 13.28
C GLN A 167 -10.99 17.68 13.67
N VAL A 168 -10.24 17.15 12.70
CA VAL A 168 -9.04 16.33 12.95
C VAL A 168 -7.98 17.12 13.70
N THR A 169 -7.74 18.38 13.32
CA THR A 169 -6.80 19.26 14.03
C THR A 169 -7.22 19.46 15.49
N PHE A 170 -8.50 19.75 15.75
CA PHE A 170 -8.98 19.88 17.13
C PHE A 170 -8.93 18.56 17.92
N ALA A 171 -9.17 17.43 17.25
CA ALA A 171 -9.05 16.11 17.89
C ALA A 171 -7.60 15.87 18.38
N LEU A 172 -6.59 16.20 17.57
CA LEU A 172 -5.19 16.11 17.96
C LEU A 172 -4.84 17.09 19.07
N PHE A 173 -5.25 18.35 18.94
CA PHE A 173 -5.01 19.37 19.97
C PHE A 173 -5.59 19.03 21.34
N SER A 174 -6.62 18.19 21.39
CA SER A 174 -7.16 17.77 22.69
C SER A 174 -6.24 16.87 23.51
N GLU A 175 -5.20 16.31 22.87
CA GLU A 175 -4.28 15.35 23.50
C GLU A 175 -2.79 15.74 23.31
N GLU A 176 -2.48 16.64 22.38
CA GLU A 176 -1.11 17.11 22.10
C GLU A 176 -1.11 18.66 22.05
N ASN A 177 -0.23 19.27 22.84
CA ASN A 177 -0.17 20.72 22.96
C ASN A 177 0.87 21.37 22.04
N ASP A 178 1.73 20.58 21.39
CA ASP A 178 2.72 21.08 20.45
C ASP A 178 2.05 21.38 19.09
N LEU A 179 1.90 22.68 18.79
CA LEU A 179 1.26 23.16 17.57
C LEU A 179 1.99 22.67 16.30
N ASP A 180 3.31 22.70 16.31
CA ASP A 180 4.12 22.33 15.14
C ASP A 180 3.98 20.83 14.88
N LYS A 181 4.01 20.01 15.94
CA LYS A 181 3.80 18.57 15.87
C LYS A 181 2.39 18.24 15.38
N VAL A 182 1.35 18.87 15.91
CA VAL A 182 -0.04 18.68 15.47
C VAL A 182 -0.20 19.05 14.01
N THR A 183 0.33 20.19 13.58
CA THR A 183 0.23 20.64 12.19
C THR A 183 0.94 19.66 11.25
N ALA A 184 2.17 19.25 11.58
CA ALA A 184 2.93 18.28 10.79
C ALA A 184 2.20 16.93 10.67
N THR A 185 1.62 16.43 11.77
CA THR A 185 0.86 15.17 11.78
C THR A 185 -0.40 15.28 10.92
N VAL A 186 -1.17 16.38 11.03
CA VAL A 186 -2.37 16.61 10.20
C VAL A 186 -1.99 16.69 8.73
N ASP A 187 -0.96 17.45 8.37
CA ASP A 187 -0.49 17.59 6.99
C ASP A 187 -0.04 16.25 6.41
N ALA A 188 0.74 15.49 7.16
CA ALA A 188 1.19 14.17 6.74
C ALA A 188 0.01 13.21 6.55
N LEU A 189 -0.96 13.20 7.46
CA LEU A 189 -2.17 12.36 7.38
C LEU A 189 -2.99 12.69 6.12
N PHE A 190 -3.34 13.97 5.91
CA PHE A 190 -4.14 14.35 4.74
C PHE A 190 -3.38 14.18 3.42
N ASN A 191 -2.07 14.38 3.38
CA ASN A 191 -1.24 14.10 2.21
C ASN A 191 -1.24 12.61 1.85
N LEU A 192 -1.13 11.72 2.83
CA LEU A 192 -1.20 10.27 2.62
C LEU A 192 -2.60 9.87 2.13
N LEU A 193 -3.66 10.34 2.77
CA LEU A 193 -5.03 10.07 2.37
C LEU A 193 -5.34 10.60 0.96
N HIS A 194 -4.87 11.80 0.62
CA HIS A 194 -5.09 12.39 -0.70
C HIS A 194 -4.42 11.59 -1.82
N ARG A 195 -3.24 10.99 -1.57
CA ARG A 195 -2.59 10.07 -2.52
C ARG A 195 -3.39 8.79 -2.72
N SER A 196 -3.96 8.26 -1.64
CA SER A 196 -4.75 7.03 -1.64
C SER A 196 -6.00 7.09 -2.51
N PHE A 197 -6.56 8.28 -2.70
CA PHE A 197 -7.86 8.46 -3.39
C PHE A 197 -7.75 9.14 -4.76
N LYS A 198 -6.54 9.47 -5.23
CA LYS A 198 -6.30 10.01 -6.58
C LYS A 198 -5.80 8.99 -7.60
N GLY A 199 -5.74 7.70 -7.20
CA GLY A 199 -5.31 6.61 -8.08
C GLY A 199 -6.36 6.17 -9.09
#